data_47a818fecbda9a67d1a1dc59a88d5c0d
#
_entry.id   47a818fecbda9a67d1a1dc59a88d5c0d
#
_cell.length_a   1.000
_cell.length_b   1.000
_cell.length_c   1.000
_cell.angle_alpha   90.00
_cell.angle_beta   90.00
_cell.angle_gamma   90.00
#
_symmetry.space_group_name_H-M   'P 1'
#
loop_
_entity.id
_entity.type
_entity.pdbx_description
1 polymer ?
#
loop_
_entity_poly.entity_id
_entity_poly.type
_entity_poly.pdbx_seq_one_letter_code
_entity_poly.pdbx_strand_id
1 'polypeptide(L)'
;IKSEGYVTDVITDKAIDWMENKRDKDKPFCLLLHHKAPHRTWMPDLQDLELFSDREFKLPDNFYDTYEGRQAPASKQEMSIIKDMDLVYDLKLADKENEIHSGALEQAGRNMYNLMTPEQRVAWDKHYDRVIADFKEANLSGKSLAEWKYRQYMRDYLRVIHSVDRNIGRVLQYLENAGLLENTMIVYTSDQGFYMGEHGWFDKRFMYEESFRTPLL
;
A
#
# COMPACT_ATOMS: atom_id res chain seq x y z
N ILE A 1 0.25 -16.13 -17.24
CA ILE A 1 -0.87 -16.76 -16.50
C ILE A 1 -1.75 -15.61 -16.03
N LYS A 2 -3.03 -15.60 -16.43
CA LYS A 2 -4.02 -14.69 -15.83
C LYS A 2 -4.51 -15.32 -14.53
N SER A 3 -4.63 -14.51 -13.50
CA SER A 3 -5.24 -14.89 -12.22
C SER A 3 -6.25 -13.81 -11.84
N GLU A 4 -7.31 -14.17 -11.17
CA GLU A 4 -8.33 -13.28 -10.63
C GLU A 4 -8.22 -13.27 -9.11
N GLY A 5 -8.48 -12.12 -8.50
CA GLY A 5 -8.42 -11.93 -7.07
C GLY A 5 -7.42 -10.83 -6.64
N TYR A 6 -7.32 -10.63 -5.35
CA TYR A 6 -6.36 -9.69 -4.78
C TYR A 6 -4.92 -10.21 -4.91
N VAL A 7 -4.03 -9.39 -5.43
CA VAL A 7 -2.69 -9.85 -5.84
C VAL A 7 -1.88 -10.48 -4.70
N THR A 8 -2.00 -9.96 -3.47
CA THR A 8 -1.30 -10.49 -2.30
C THR A 8 -1.80 -11.90 -1.96
N ASP A 9 -3.12 -12.14 -2.02
CA ASP A 9 -3.73 -13.46 -1.83
C ASP A 9 -3.30 -14.43 -2.93
N VAL A 10 -3.35 -13.99 -4.18
CA VAL A 10 -2.95 -14.82 -5.34
C VAL A 10 -1.48 -15.26 -5.26
N ILE A 11 -0.58 -14.39 -4.81
CA ILE A 11 0.84 -14.73 -4.62
C ILE A 11 0.98 -15.78 -3.52
N THR A 12 0.28 -15.60 -2.41
CA THR A 12 0.28 -16.55 -1.27
C THR A 12 -0.31 -17.89 -1.66
N ASP A 13 -1.43 -17.91 -2.39
CA ASP A 13 -2.04 -19.16 -2.89
C ASP A 13 -1.07 -19.96 -3.75
N LYS A 14 -0.34 -19.27 -4.64
CA LYS A 14 0.68 -19.89 -5.48
C LYS A 14 1.86 -20.46 -4.67
N ALA A 15 2.27 -19.76 -3.62
CA ALA A 15 3.34 -20.20 -2.74
C ALA A 15 2.92 -21.47 -1.96
N ILE A 16 1.71 -21.48 -1.39
CA ILE A 16 1.16 -22.64 -0.68
C ILE A 16 0.97 -23.83 -1.64
N ASP A 17 0.37 -23.59 -2.82
CA ASP A 17 0.21 -24.64 -3.84
C ASP A 17 1.56 -25.24 -4.28
N TRP A 18 2.59 -24.40 -4.40
CA TRP A 18 3.93 -24.89 -4.71
C TRP A 18 4.49 -25.76 -3.59
N MET A 19 4.38 -25.34 -2.35
CA MET A 19 4.85 -26.10 -1.19
C MET A 19 4.11 -27.44 -1.04
N GLU A 20 2.81 -27.44 -1.30
CA GLU A 20 1.95 -28.61 -1.12
C GLU A 20 2.09 -29.61 -2.27
N ASN A 21 2.05 -29.14 -3.52
CA ASN A 21 1.81 -29.97 -4.69
C ASN A 21 2.99 -30.08 -5.67
N LYS A 22 4.00 -29.20 -5.58
CA LYS A 22 5.00 -29.06 -6.64
C LYS A 22 6.44 -29.23 -6.20
N ARG A 23 6.75 -28.93 -4.93
CA ARG A 23 8.10 -29.16 -4.42
C ARG A 23 8.42 -30.65 -4.32
N ASP A 24 9.69 -31.00 -4.42
CA ASP A 24 10.19 -32.33 -4.05
C ASP A 24 10.19 -32.44 -2.51
N LYS A 25 9.33 -33.31 -1.97
CA LYS A 25 9.14 -33.44 -0.51
C LYS A 25 10.32 -34.10 0.19
N ASP A 26 11.16 -34.83 -0.57
CA ASP A 26 12.35 -35.50 -0.05
C ASP A 26 13.59 -34.59 0.00
N LYS A 27 13.45 -33.33 -0.45
CA LYS A 27 14.53 -32.37 -0.46
C LYS A 27 14.22 -31.13 0.39
N PRO A 28 15.25 -30.50 0.97
CA PRO A 28 15.08 -29.18 1.58
C PRO A 28 14.66 -28.16 0.53
N PHE A 29 13.97 -27.10 0.94
CA PHE A 29 13.56 -26.04 0.05
C PHE A 29 13.98 -24.67 0.58
N CYS A 30 14.08 -23.71 -0.34
CA CYS A 30 14.18 -22.29 -0.07
C CYS A 30 13.09 -21.58 -0.87
N LEU A 31 12.19 -20.87 -0.19
CA LEU A 31 11.11 -20.12 -0.81
C LEU A 31 11.30 -18.62 -0.57
N LEU A 32 11.41 -17.86 -1.64
CA LEU A 32 11.39 -16.40 -1.60
C LEU A 32 9.98 -15.93 -1.96
N LEU A 33 9.20 -15.58 -0.95
CA LEU A 33 7.82 -15.12 -1.10
C LEU A 33 7.80 -13.59 -1.14
N HIS A 34 7.82 -13.02 -2.34
CA HIS A 34 7.90 -11.58 -2.54
C HIS A 34 6.52 -11.00 -2.87
N HIS A 35 5.89 -10.38 -1.88
CA HIS A 35 4.72 -9.54 -2.11
C HIS A 35 5.13 -8.20 -2.70
N LYS A 36 4.38 -7.68 -3.69
CA LYS A 36 4.56 -6.31 -4.17
C LYS A 36 4.09 -5.28 -3.15
N ALA A 37 3.06 -5.63 -2.39
CA ALA A 37 2.55 -4.79 -1.30
C ALA A 37 3.62 -4.62 -0.20
N PRO A 38 3.77 -3.43 0.41
CA PRO A 38 2.98 -2.21 0.29
C PRO A 38 3.53 -1.17 -0.72
N HIS A 39 4.07 -1.59 -1.85
CA HIS A 39 4.53 -0.66 -2.89
C HIS A 39 3.38 0.24 -3.41
N ARG A 40 3.69 1.47 -3.79
CA ARG A 40 2.79 2.40 -4.49
C ARG A 40 2.15 1.73 -5.73
N THR A 41 0.84 1.84 -6.01
CA THR A 41 -0.17 2.55 -5.21
C THR A 41 -0.79 1.57 -4.21
N TRP A 42 -1.23 2.08 -3.09
CA TRP A 42 -1.75 1.29 -1.99
C TRP A 42 -3.23 0.94 -2.28
N MET A 43 -3.44 -0.09 -3.08
CA MET A 43 -4.77 -0.62 -3.40
C MET A 43 -5.20 -1.59 -2.31
N PRO A 44 -6.15 -1.25 -1.42
CA PRO A 44 -6.61 -2.16 -0.39
C PRO A 44 -7.33 -3.38 -0.96
N ASP A 45 -7.30 -4.47 -0.23
CA ASP A 45 -8.22 -5.59 -0.47
C ASP A 45 -9.66 -5.13 -0.17
N LEU A 46 -10.62 -5.62 -0.94
CA LEU A 46 -12.04 -5.24 -0.78
C LEU A 46 -12.60 -5.57 0.61
N GLN A 47 -12.13 -6.65 1.24
CA GLN A 47 -12.54 -7.00 2.59
C GLN A 47 -11.97 -6.07 3.67
N ASP A 48 -10.93 -5.31 3.36
CA ASP A 48 -10.22 -4.43 4.29
C ASP A 48 -10.61 -2.94 4.15
N LEU A 49 -11.51 -2.60 3.20
CA LEU A 49 -11.87 -1.21 2.85
C LEU A 49 -12.39 -0.38 4.05
N GLU A 50 -13.09 -1.00 4.98
CA GLU A 50 -13.65 -0.29 6.14
C GLU A 50 -12.69 -0.21 7.34
N LEU A 51 -11.54 -0.94 7.28
CA LEU A 51 -10.56 -0.88 8.36
C LEU A 51 -9.95 0.52 8.47
N PHE A 52 -9.67 0.93 9.69
CA PHE A 52 -9.04 2.22 10.02
C PHE A 52 -9.82 3.47 9.57
N SER A 53 -11.09 3.34 9.16
CA SER A 53 -11.91 4.48 8.71
C SER A 53 -12.07 5.54 9.80
N ASP A 54 -12.28 5.11 11.05
CA ASP A 54 -12.45 5.99 12.21
C ASP A 54 -11.15 6.30 12.95
N ARG A 55 -10.02 5.77 12.46
CA ARG A 55 -8.74 5.97 13.11
C ARG A 55 -8.17 7.34 12.79
N GLU A 56 -7.82 8.07 13.83
CA GLU A 56 -7.02 9.28 13.70
C GLU A 56 -5.52 8.94 13.63
N PHE A 57 -4.80 9.67 12.77
CA PHE A 57 -3.37 9.57 12.62
C PHE A 57 -2.74 10.90 12.99
N LYS A 58 -1.88 10.87 14.01
CA LYS A 58 -1.06 12.03 14.38
C LYS A 58 -0.06 12.29 13.25
N LEU A 59 0.10 13.54 12.87
CA LEU A 59 1.16 13.94 11.95
C LEU A 59 2.54 13.70 12.59
N PRO A 60 3.54 13.27 11.81
CA PRO A 60 4.94 13.31 12.26
C PRO A 60 5.35 14.72 12.67
N ASP A 61 6.21 14.83 13.67
CA ASP A 61 6.63 16.14 14.21
C ASP A 61 7.32 17.01 13.13
N ASN A 62 7.95 16.38 12.15
CA ASN A 62 8.61 17.02 11.01
C ASN A 62 7.77 17.01 9.71
N PHE A 63 6.46 16.82 9.77
CA PHE A 63 5.59 16.79 8.59
C PHE A 63 5.65 18.05 7.75
N TYR A 64 5.81 19.21 8.40
CA TYR A 64 5.97 20.53 7.76
C TYR A 64 7.43 20.99 7.72
N ASP A 65 8.35 20.07 7.41
CA ASP A 65 9.77 20.39 7.29
C ASP A 65 10.04 21.45 6.22
N THR A 66 10.83 22.45 6.56
CA THR A 66 11.21 23.56 5.65
C THR A 66 12.43 23.22 4.80
N TYR A 67 13.13 22.14 5.13
CA TYR A 67 14.40 21.73 4.54
C TYR A 67 15.54 22.74 4.70
N GLU A 68 15.41 23.69 5.63
CA GLU A 68 16.42 24.72 5.91
C GLU A 68 17.74 24.04 6.34
N GLY A 69 18.83 24.54 5.79
CA GLY A 69 20.16 23.98 6.06
C GLY A 69 20.47 22.67 5.34
N ARG A 70 19.56 22.13 4.52
CA ARG A 70 19.77 20.90 3.74
C ARG A 70 20.17 21.18 2.29
N GLN A 71 20.77 20.17 1.65
CA GLN A 71 21.12 20.23 0.23
C GLN A 71 19.87 20.36 -0.65
N ALA A 72 20.01 21.01 -1.79
CA ALA A 72 18.92 21.27 -2.73
C ALA A 72 18.04 20.04 -3.11
N PRO A 73 18.55 18.82 -3.23
CA PRO A 73 17.68 17.66 -3.51
C PRO A 73 16.54 17.47 -2.52
N ALA A 74 16.73 17.77 -1.24
CA ALA A 74 15.69 17.61 -0.22
C ALA A 74 14.46 18.49 -0.50
N SER A 75 14.64 19.70 -1.01
CA SER A 75 13.55 20.62 -1.36
C SER A 75 12.99 20.43 -2.78
N LYS A 76 13.75 19.76 -3.67
CA LYS A 76 13.41 19.58 -5.09
C LYS A 76 12.90 18.17 -5.43
N GLN A 77 12.78 17.32 -4.44
CA GLN A 77 12.28 15.95 -4.63
C GLN A 77 10.78 15.92 -5.04
N GLU A 78 10.34 14.80 -5.58
CA GLU A 78 8.97 14.56 -6.06
C GLU A 78 8.25 13.51 -5.19
N MET A 79 8.37 13.63 -3.87
CA MET A 79 7.75 12.75 -2.87
C MET A 79 6.88 13.52 -1.88
N SER A 80 6.56 14.78 -2.16
CA SER A 80 5.77 15.59 -1.23
C SER A 80 4.32 15.15 -1.21
N ILE A 81 3.80 14.82 -0.02
CA ILE A 81 2.37 14.56 0.17
C ILE A 81 1.53 15.75 -0.28
N ILE A 82 2.02 16.96 -0.03
CA ILE A 82 1.30 18.20 -0.38
C ILE A 82 1.24 18.40 -1.90
N LYS A 83 2.40 18.25 -2.58
CA LYS A 83 2.56 18.65 -4.00
C LYS A 83 2.40 17.45 -4.96
N ASP A 84 3.02 16.33 -4.63
CA ASP A 84 3.30 15.26 -5.59
C ASP A 84 2.42 14.02 -5.42
N MET A 85 1.71 13.90 -4.28
CA MET A 85 0.75 12.82 -4.07
C MET A 85 -0.48 13.06 -4.93
N ASP A 86 -0.70 12.16 -5.89
CA ASP A 86 -1.76 12.26 -6.88
C ASP A 86 -3.12 11.88 -6.28
N LEU A 87 -4.16 12.64 -6.61
CA LEU A 87 -5.50 12.42 -6.06
C LEU A 87 -6.17 11.16 -6.60
N VAL A 88 -5.92 10.80 -7.86
CA VAL A 88 -6.55 9.64 -8.49
C VAL A 88 -5.70 8.38 -8.29
N TYR A 89 -4.41 8.46 -8.61
CA TYR A 89 -3.51 7.31 -8.55
C TYR A 89 -3.23 6.86 -7.11
N ASP A 90 -2.90 7.81 -6.25
CA ASP A 90 -2.52 7.51 -4.87
C ASP A 90 -3.73 7.44 -3.93
N LEU A 91 -4.69 8.38 -4.07
CA LEU A 91 -5.79 8.56 -3.13
C LEU A 91 -7.16 8.06 -3.65
N LYS A 92 -7.21 7.52 -4.88
CA LYS A 92 -8.38 6.88 -5.50
C LYS A 92 -9.60 7.81 -5.66
N LEU A 93 -9.36 9.12 -5.76
CA LEU A 93 -10.41 10.12 -5.94
C LEU A 93 -10.80 10.28 -7.42
N ALA A 94 -10.92 9.19 -8.15
CA ALA A 94 -11.40 9.24 -9.54
C ALA A 94 -12.87 9.63 -9.55
N ASP A 95 -13.16 10.87 -9.98
CA ASP A 95 -14.54 11.27 -10.25
C ASP A 95 -15.02 10.64 -11.55
N LYS A 96 -16.18 10.00 -11.51
CA LYS A 96 -16.80 9.38 -12.69
C LYS A 96 -17.40 10.40 -13.64
N GLU A 97 -17.74 11.58 -13.13
CA GLU A 97 -18.43 12.64 -13.88
C GLU A 97 -17.49 13.74 -14.38
N ASN A 98 -16.36 13.95 -13.69
CA ASN A 98 -15.39 14.99 -14.03
C ASN A 98 -13.97 14.47 -13.93
N GLU A 99 -13.13 14.82 -14.88
CA GLU A 99 -11.68 14.63 -14.79
C GLU A 99 -11.12 15.66 -13.80
N ILE A 100 -10.61 15.15 -12.66
CA ILE A 100 -9.98 16.02 -11.63
C ILE A 100 -8.59 16.47 -12.11
N HIS A 101 -7.90 15.62 -12.86
CA HIS A 101 -6.60 15.88 -13.49
C HIS A 101 -6.48 15.10 -14.80
N SER A 102 -5.72 15.62 -15.73
CA SER A 102 -5.45 15.00 -17.03
C SER A 102 -3.96 14.62 -17.13
N GLY A 103 -3.52 13.58 -16.44
CA GLY A 103 -2.13 13.17 -16.42
C GLY A 103 -1.92 11.66 -16.55
N ALA A 104 -0.67 11.26 -16.80
CA ALA A 104 -0.29 9.85 -16.91
C ALA A 104 -0.61 9.04 -15.64
N LEU A 105 -0.50 9.66 -14.45
CA LEU A 105 -0.83 9.01 -13.17
C LEU A 105 -2.34 8.80 -13.02
N GLU A 106 -3.16 9.77 -13.40
CA GLU A 106 -4.61 9.59 -13.43
C GLU A 106 -5.01 8.43 -14.33
N GLN A 107 -4.47 8.39 -15.54
CA GLN A 107 -4.74 7.27 -16.47
C GLN A 107 -4.30 5.92 -15.89
N ALA A 108 -3.16 5.89 -15.20
CA ALA A 108 -2.70 4.67 -14.52
C ALA A 108 -3.66 4.23 -13.40
N GLY A 109 -4.18 5.16 -12.60
CA GLY A 109 -5.19 4.89 -11.58
C GLY A 109 -6.49 4.34 -12.18
N ARG A 110 -6.99 4.97 -13.25
CA ARG A 110 -8.17 4.51 -13.99
C ARG A 110 -7.96 3.12 -14.61
N ASN A 111 -6.78 2.85 -15.14
CA ASN A 111 -6.44 1.54 -15.67
C ASN A 111 -6.49 0.44 -14.59
N MET A 112 -6.01 0.73 -13.37
CA MET A 112 -6.12 -0.20 -12.25
C MET A 112 -7.56 -0.51 -11.88
N TYR A 113 -8.41 0.52 -11.78
CA TYR A 113 -9.84 0.34 -11.58
C TYR A 113 -10.48 -0.51 -12.69
N ASN A 114 -10.08 -0.29 -13.93
CA ASN A 114 -10.61 -1.04 -15.09
C ASN A 114 -10.19 -2.53 -15.11
N LEU A 115 -9.18 -2.92 -14.35
CA LEU A 115 -8.82 -4.33 -14.17
C LEU A 115 -9.76 -5.10 -13.23
N MET A 116 -10.55 -4.39 -12.42
CA MET A 116 -11.50 -5.00 -11.51
C MET A 116 -12.68 -5.62 -12.27
N THR A 117 -13.21 -6.74 -11.75
CA THR A 117 -14.47 -7.31 -12.22
C THR A 117 -15.64 -6.38 -11.89
N PRO A 118 -16.82 -6.55 -12.52
CA PRO A 118 -17.99 -5.76 -12.15
C PRO A 118 -18.35 -5.86 -10.66
N GLU A 119 -18.25 -7.05 -10.07
CA GLU A 119 -18.54 -7.31 -8.66
C GLU A 119 -17.54 -6.60 -7.75
N GLN A 120 -16.26 -6.63 -8.11
CA GLN A 120 -15.21 -5.90 -7.37
C GLN A 120 -15.44 -4.40 -7.41
N ARG A 121 -15.85 -3.86 -8.57
CA ARG A 121 -16.19 -2.42 -8.71
C ARG A 121 -17.34 -2.00 -7.83
N VAL A 122 -18.38 -2.83 -7.67
CA VAL A 122 -19.52 -2.52 -6.78
C VAL A 122 -19.04 -2.30 -5.34
N ALA A 123 -18.20 -3.19 -4.82
CA ALA A 123 -17.66 -3.05 -3.46
C ALA A 123 -16.73 -1.85 -3.33
N TRP A 124 -15.85 -1.64 -4.32
CA TRP A 124 -14.93 -0.51 -4.40
C TRP A 124 -15.67 0.83 -4.42
N ASP A 125 -16.63 0.96 -5.32
CA ASP A 125 -17.41 2.18 -5.51
C ASP A 125 -18.23 2.52 -4.26
N LYS A 126 -18.84 1.52 -3.61
CA LYS A 126 -19.55 1.73 -2.35
C LYS A 126 -18.69 2.42 -1.28
N HIS A 127 -17.40 2.11 -1.25
CA HIS A 127 -16.46 2.74 -0.30
C HIS A 127 -15.95 4.10 -0.80
N TYR A 128 -15.34 4.11 -1.99
CA TYR A 128 -14.63 5.31 -2.46
C TYR A 128 -15.58 6.42 -2.94
N ASP A 129 -16.81 6.13 -3.40
CA ASP A 129 -17.78 7.17 -3.72
C ASP A 129 -18.12 8.01 -2.46
N ARG A 130 -18.16 7.40 -1.26
CA ARG A 130 -18.31 8.14 0.02
C ARG A 130 -17.08 9.02 0.30
N VAL A 131 -15.88 8.45 0.17
CA VAL A 131 -14.63 9.20 0.37
C VAL A 131 -14.53 10.40 -0.57
N ILE A 132 -14.94 10.22 -1.84
CA ILE A 132 -14.97 11.28 -2.85
C ILE A 132 -16.00 12.36 -2.49
N ALA A 133 -17.19 11.97 -2.05
CA ALA A 133 -18.24 12.91 -1.64
C ALA A 133 -17.79 13.76 -0.44
N ASP A 134 -17.26 13.12 0.60
CA ASP A 134 -16.73 13.79 1.80
C ASP A 134 -15.58 14.75 1.46
N PHE A 135 -14.68 14.33 0.55
CA PHE A 135 -13.58 15.16 0.08
C PHE A 135 -14.07 16.42 -0.65
N LYS A 136 -15.06 16.26 -1.52
CA LYS A 136 -15.64 17.39 -2.28
C LYS A 136 -16.37 18.37 -1.35
N GLU A 137 -17.19 17.85 -0.42
CA GLU A 137 -17.92 18.66 0.57
C GLU A 137 -16.97 19.45 1.46
N ALA A 138 -15.88 18.85 1.89
CA ALA A 138 -14.90 19.49 2.77
C ALA A 138 -14.16 20.65 2.13
N ASN A 139 -14.10 20.75 0.79
CA ASN A 139 -13.48 21.84 0.01
C ASN A 139 -12.12 22.29 0.57
N LEU A 140 -11.22 21.34 0.79
CA LEU A 140 -9.97 21.52 1.51
C LEU A 140 -8.90 22.23 0.68
N SER A 141 -8.05 23.03 1.32
CA SER A 141 -6.91 23.69 0.70
C SER A 141 -5.73 23.84 1.67
N GLY A 142 -4.54 24.13 1.15
CA GLY A 142 -3.36 24.39 1.97
C GLY A 142 -3.06 23.28 2.98
N LYS A 143 -2.92 23.63 4.25
CA LYS A 143 -2.60 22.67 5.31
C LYS A 143 -3.68 21.62 5.53
N SER A 144 -4.95 22.00 5.51
CA SER A 144 -6.05 21.06 5.70
C SER A 144 -6.12 20.00 4.61
N LEU A 145 -5.80 20.37 3.36
CA LEU A 145 -5.67 19.40 2.26
C LEU A 145 -4.48 18.47 2.48
N ALA A 146 -3.33 19.00 2.90
CA ALA A 146 -2.14 18.19 3.18
C ALA A 146 -2.39 17.14 4.27
N GLU A 147 -3.04 17.54 5.36
CA GLU A 147 -3.38 16.66 6.47
C GLU A 147 -4.40 15.61 6.07
N TRP A 148 -5.38 15.99 5.24
CA TRP A 148 -6.36 15.06 4.72
C TRP A 148 -5.69 14.00 3.81
N LYS A 149 -4.83 14.45 2.87
CA LYS A 149 -4.04 13.54 2.01
C LYS A 149 -3.24 12.54 2.85
N TYR A 150 -2.54 13.02 3.88
CA TYR A 150 -1.79 12.18 4.79
C TYR A 150 -2.67 11.12 5.48
N ARG A 151 -3.81 11.53 6.05
CA ARG A 151 -4.72 10.59 6.76
C ARG A 151 -5.30 9.55 5.82
N GLN A 152 -5.69 9.93 4.60
CA GLN A 152 -6.19 8.99 3.61
C GLN A 152 -5.10 8.03 3.13
N TYR A 153 -3.89 8.52 2.89
CA TYR A 153 -2.72 7.70 2.59
C TYR A 153 -2.44 6.68 3.69
N MET A 154 -2.44 7.10 4.96
CA MET A 154 -2.21 6.22 6.09
C MET A 154 -3.26 5.11 6.21
N ARG A 155 -4.53 5.42 5.98
CA ARG A 155 -5.60 4.42 5.96
C ARG A 155 -5.35 3.35 4.90
N ASP A 156 -5.13 3.76 3.68
CA ASP A 156 -4.92 2.84 2.56
C ASP A 156 -3.63 2.03 2.71
N TYR A 157 -2.55 2.67 3.17
CA TYR A 157 -1.28 1.98 3.46
C TYR A 157 -1.47 0.87 4.50
N LEU A 158 -2.12 1.17 5.63
CA LEU A 158 -2.34 0.19 6.69
C LEU A 158 -3.32 -0.91 6.29
N ARG A 159 -4.31 -0.64 5.46
CA ARG A 159 -5.19 -1.67 4.86
C ARG A 159 -4.37 -2.66 4.04
N VAL A 160 -3.44 -2.15 3.25
CA VAL A 160 -2.53 -3.00 2.46
C VAL A 160 -1.59 -3.81 3.36
N ILE A 161 -1.02 -3.20 4.40
CA ILE A 161 -0.20 -3.92 5.40
C ILE A 161 -1.02 -5.02 6.09
N HIS A 162 -2.26 -4.73 6.47
CA HIS A 162 -3.14 -5.75 7.07
C HIS A 162 -3.33 -6.96 6.16
N SER A 163 -3.46 -6.74 4.85
CA SER A 163 -3.56 -7.86 3.90
C SER A 163 -2.26 -8.67 3.80
N VAL A 164 -1.09 -8.04 3.90
CA VAL A 164 0.20 -8.73 3.93
C VAL A 164 0.32 -9.58 5.19
N ASP A 165 0.03 -9.01 6.36
CA ASP A 165 0.05 -9.70 7.65
C ASP A 165 -0.85 -10.93 7.66
N ARG A 166 -2.10 -10.80 7.19
CA ARG A 166 -3.03 -11.91 7.01
C ARG A 166 -2.44 -13.03 6.14
N ASN A 167 -1.78 -12.67 5.06
CA ASN A 167 -1.20 -13.63 4.13
C ASN A 167 0.06 -14.31 4.69
N ILE A 168 0.86 -13.61 5.46
CA ILE A 168 1.96 -14.23 6.24
C ILE A 168 1.38 -15.25 7.21
N GLY A 169 0.33 -14.89 7.95
CA GLY A 169 -0.36 -15.81 8.86
C GLY A 169 -0.84 -17.08 8.15
N ARG A 170 -1.35 -16.99 6.91
CA ARG A 170 -1.75 -18.15 6.10
C ARG A 170 -0.57 -19.09 5.78
N VAL A 171 0.60 -18.54 5.47
CA VAL A 171 1.80 -19.33 5.21
C VAL A 171 2.28 -20.03 6.48
N LEU A 172 2.32 -19.31 7.61
CA LEU A 172 2.69 -19.90 8.90
C LEU A 172 1.76 -21.01 9.31
N GLN A 173 0.45 -20.82 9.16
CA GLN A 173 -0.55 -21.85 9.44
C GLN A 173 -0.40 -23.09 8.54
N TYR A 174 -0.07 -22.87 7.26
CA TYR A 174 0.24 -23.99 6.36
C TYR A 174 1.46 -24.79 6.85
N LEU A 175 2.55 -24.11 7.19
CA LEU A 175 3.78 -24.75 7.68
C LEU A 175 3.53 -25.55 8.97
N GLU A 176 2.73 -25.00 9.88
CA GLU A 176 2.33 -25.70 11.12
C GLU A 176 1.52 -26.96 10.82
N ASN A 177 0.46 -26.85 10.01
CA ASN A 177 -0.41 -27.95 9.64
C ASN A 177 0.31 -29.05 8.87
N ALA A 178 1.33 -28.69 8.09
CA ALA A 178 2.16 -29.63 7.35
C ALA A 178 3.30 -30.25 8.18
N GLY A 179 3.44 -29.87 9.47
CA GLY A 179 4.52 -30.33 10.34
C GLY A 179 5.91 -29.83 9.92
N LEU A 180 5.98 -28.72 9.20
CA LEU A 180 7.22 -28.16 8.66
C LEU A 180 7.78 -27.03 9.52
N LEU A 181 6.95 -26.39 10.35
CA LEU A 181 7.30 -25.15 11.05
C LEU A 181 8.54 -25.30 11.93
N GLU A 182 8.64 -26.38 12.73
CA GLU A 182 9.74 -26.63 13.65
C GLU A 182 11.10 -26.82 12.96
N ASN A 183 11.10 -27.13 11.68
CA ASN A 183 12.32 -27.35 10.88
C ASN A 183 12.44 -26.35 9.73
N THR A 184 11.82 -25.18 9.85
CA THR A 184 11.86 -24.12 8.84
C THR A 184 12.33 -22.82 9.48
N MET A 185 13.41 -22.25 8.96
CA MET A 185 13.80 -20.89 9.32
C MET A 185 12.93 -19.92 8.52
N ILE A 186 12.24 -19.02 9.22
CA ILE A 186 11.41 -17.99 8.64
C ILE A 186 12.10 -16.65 8.82
N VAL A 187 12.25 -15.90 7.74
CA VAL A 187 12.82 -14.56 7.77
C VAL A 187 11.82 -13.59 7.14
N TYR A 188 11.41 -12.58 7.90
CA TYR A 188 10.62 -11.48 7.40
C TYR A 188 11.48 -10.23 7.28
N THR A 189 11.51 -9.65 6.09
CA THR A 189 12.24 -8.40 5.83
C THR A 189 11.63 -7.65 4.65
N SER A 190 12.14 -6.46 4.38
CA SER A 190 11.83 -5.66 3.20
C SER A 190 13.13 -5.26 2.50
N ASP A 191 13.06 -4.95 1.22
CA ASP A 191 14.17 -4.40 0.43
C ASP A 191 14.51 -2.96 0.83
N GLN A 192 13.57 -2.25 1.46
CA GLN A 192 13.70 -0.86 1.90
C GLN A 192 12.64 -0.46 2.92
N GLY A 193 12.89 0.64 3.62
CA GLY A 193 11.90 1.32 4.42
C GLY A 193 10.97 2.21 3.60
N PHE A 194 10.23 3.12 4.26
CA PHE A 194 9.22 3.95 3.60
C PHE A 194 8.92 5.20 4.44
N TYR A 195 8.76 6.37 3.76
CA TYR A 195 8.31 7.59 4.44
C TYR A 195 6.81 7.55 4.67
N MET A 196 6.42 7.68 5.93
CA MET A 196 5.03 7.70 6.37
C MET A 196 4.60 9.10 6.81
N GLY A 197 5.05 10.12 6.08
CA GLY A 197 4.77 11.52 6.37
C GLY A 197 5.94 12.29 6.99
N GLU A 198 7.01 11.61 7.39
CA GLU A 198 8.22 12.28 7.86
C GLU A 198 8.76 13.18 6.75
N HIS A 199 9.20 14.37 7.12
CA HIS A 199 9.62 15.43 6.20
C HIS A 199 8.53 15.88 5.21
N GLY A 200 7.26 15.52 5.44
CA GLY A 200 6.16 15.74 4.51
C GLY A 200 6.21 14.84 3.29
N TRP A 201 6.94 13.74 3.34
CA TRP A 201 7.18 12.84 2.22
C TRP A 201 6.37 11.54 2.31
N PHE A 202 6.24 10.90 1.15
CA PHE A 202 5.81 9.52 0.95
C PHE A 202 6.80 8.80 0.03
N ASP A 203 6.67 7.47 -0.15
CA ASP A 203 7.59 6.69 -0.99
C ASP A 203 9.01 6.54 -0.33
N LYS A 204 10.08 6.36 -1.09
CA LYS A 204 11.38 5.89 -0.64
C LYS A 204 12.47 6.25 -1.65
N ARG A 205 13.11 7.40 -1.57
CA ARG A 205 14.08 7.82 -2.59
C ARG A 205 15.39 8.35 -2.03
N PHE A 206 15.40 8.75 -0.78
CA PHE A 206 16.60 9.21 -0.07
C PHE A 206 16.99 8.25 1.04
N MET A 207 18.28 8.10 1.28
CA MET A 207 18.82 7.24 2.32
C MET A 207 18.74 7.91 3.72
N TYR A 208 17.55 8.35 4.11
CA TYR A 208 17.25 8.69 5.51
C TYR A 208 16.77 7.42 6.22
N GLU A 209 16.76 7.44 7.56
CA GLU A 209 16.39 6.27 8.35
C GLU A 209 15.07 5.65 7.95
N GLU A 210 14.07 6.47 7.65
CA GLU A 210 12.72 6.04 7.25
C GLU A 210 12.71 5.18 5.97
N SER A 211 13.60 5.51 5.03
CA SER A 211 13.73 4.80 3.76
C SER A 211 14.80 3.70 3.79
N PHE A 212 15.79 3.83 4.67
CA PHE A 212 16.93 2.93 4.72
C PHE A 212 16.74 1.78 5.72
N ARG A 213 16.08 2.05 6.83
CA ARG A 213 15.87 1.07 7.90
C ARG A 213 14.73 0.11 7.56
N THR A 214 15.03 -1.17 7.52
CA THR A 214 14.05 -2.23 7.28
C THR A 214 13.88 -3.12 8.51
N PRO A 215 12.72 -3.76 8.69
CA PRO A 215 12.57 -4.81 9.69
C PRO A 215 13.44 -6.02 9.32
N LEU A 216 13.90 -6.75 10.31
CA LEU A 216 14.48 -8.08 10.17
C LEU A 216 14.00 -8.91 11.38
N LEU A 217 13.11 -9.85 11.12
CA LEU A 217 12.50 -10.75 12.10
C LEU A 217 12.82 -12.19 11.76
#